data_981db38fd530b274e49af6b7c546cf84
#
_entry.id   981db38fd530b274e49af6b7c546cf84
#
_cell.length_a   1.000
_cell.length_b   1.000
_cell.length_c   1.000
_cell.angle_alpha   90.00
_cell.angle_beta   90.00
_cell.angle_gamma   90.00
#
_symmetry.space_group_name_H-M   'P 1'
#
loop_
_entity.id
_entity.type
_entity.pdbx_description
1 polymer ?
#
loop_
_entity_poly.entity_id
_entity_poly.type
_entity_poly.pdbx_seq_one_letter_code
_entity_poly.pdbx_strand_id
1 'polypeptide(L)'
;LLTEPQTPPQLATERYSPKLAKADVQALAQCARQHRTTLATLLSVGWALCLRRLTGNDDVVFALVVSGRDSRIPGIDRAVGSYAGIVPRRVSIDPAASLARLIADAEAASIRQADYETSALNDAIRSLPGNELPFDTLLSITNFPRSNPIGPIQLQDVRVDNHNALPLNIIADIGEEIAFHAYFDQSRLPPETTRGVVDMFADVLRTIAGEADQQVQALAGPALPVLTPLPNPEHPHHAIHRHALRSPDQIALRFGEVVVRYGDLDRRARMLAAELSG
;
A
#
# COMPACT_ATOMS: atom_id res chain seq x y z
N LEU A 1 -6.92 1.77 -21.65
CA LEU A 1 -7.81 2.93 -21.90
C LEU A 1 -8.40 3.38 -20.56
N LEU A 2 -7.61 4.10 -19.76
CA LEU A 2 -8.10 4.76 -18.55
C LEU A 2 -8.37 6.19 -18.96
N THR A 3 -9.64 6.50 -19.19
CA THR A 3 -10.14 7.86 -19.42
C THR A 3 -9.83 8.74 -18.21
N GLU A 4 -9.46 10.01 -18.45
CA GLU A 4 -9.30 11.00 -17.38
C GLU A 4 -10.55 11.01 -16.48
N PRO A 5 -10.42 10.97 -15.16
CA PRO A 5 -11.57 11.00 -14.27
C PRO A 5 -12.25 12.35 -14.37
N GLN A 6 -13.42 12.40 -14.98
CA GLN A 6 -14.30 13.57 -15.00
C GLN A 6 -15.10 13.72 -13.70
N THR A 7 -14.91 12.79 -12.78
CA THR A 7 -15.64 12.74 -11.49
C THR A 7 -14.62 12.64 -10.36
N PRO A 8 -14.89 13.23 -9.18
CA PRO A 8 -14.02 13.00 -8.02
C PRO A 8 -13.89 11.51 -7.77
N PRO A 9 -12.72 11.03 -7.28
CA PRO A 9 -12.46 9.62 -7.10
C PRO A 9 -13.60 8.96 -6.32
N GLN A 10 -14.33 8.06 -6.96
CA GLN A 10 -15.29 7.20 -6.28
C GLN A 10 -14.49 6.09 -5.60
N LEU A 11 -14.02 6.39 -4.41
CA LEU A 11 -13.41 5.40 -3.55
C LEU A 11 -14.50 4.40 -3.17
N ALA A 12 -14.53 3.29 -3.86
CA ALA A 12 -15.35 2.18 -3.45
C ALA A 12 -14.51 1.26 -2.57
N THR A 13 -15.04 1.06 -1.40
CA THR A 13 -14.58 0.02 -0.50
C THR A 13 -15.34 -1.25 -0.85
N GLU A 14 -14.90 -1.98 -1.87
CA GLU A 14 -15.38 -3.35 -2.01
C GLU A 14 -14.57 -4.22 -1.06
N ARG A 15 -15.28 -4.83 -0.12
CA ARG A 15 -14.74 -5.84 0.77
C ARG A 15 -14.69 -7.17 0.00
N TYR A 16 -13.77 -7.28 -0.95
CA TYR A 16 -13.41 -8.56 -1.50
C TYR A 16 -12.40 -9.20 -0.55
N SER A 17 -12.78 -10.32 0.04
CA SER A 17 -11.97 -10.95 1.09
C SER A 17 -11.72 -12.41 0.76
N PRO A 18 -10.87 -12.72 -0.25
CA PRO A 18 -10.37 -14.08 -0.36
C PRO A 18 -9.56 -14.38 0.90
N LYS A 19 -9.66 -15.61 1.36
CA LYS A 19 -8.96 -16.05 2.56
C LYS A 19 -7.95 -17.12 2.19
N LEU A 20 -6.78 -17.03 2.80
CA LEU A 20 -5.91 -18.18 2.95
C LEU A 20 -6.41 -18.99 4.13
N ALA A 21 -6.70 -20.26 3.89
CA ALA A 21 -7.18 -21.17 4.92
C ALA A 21 -6.09 -21.41 5.98
N LYS A 22 -6.50 -21.89 7.14
CA LYS A 22 -5.59 -22.23 8.26
C LYS A 22 -4.42 -23.11 7.82
N ALA A 23 -4.65 -24.08 6.92
CA ALA A 23 -3.59 -24.94 6.39
C ALA A 23 -2.54 -24.15 5.60
N ASP A 24 -2.97 -23.20 4.76
CA ASP A 24 -2.08 -22.33 3.97
C ASP A 24 -1.24 -21.45 4.90
N VAL A 25 -1.87 -20.89 5.95
CA VAL A 25 -1.18 -20.04 6.95
C VAL A 25 -0.13 -20.85 7.71
N GLN A 26 -0.46 -22.10 8.09
CA GLN A 26 0.50 -22.98 8.74
C GLN A 26 1.68 -23.34 7.83
N ALA A 27 1.41 -23.59 6.56
CA ALA A 27 2.46 -23.87 5.56
C ALA A 27 3.37 -22.64 5.34
N LEU A 28 2.78 -21.43 5.22
CA LEU A 28 3.56 -20.18 5.15
C LEU A 28 4.39 -19.94 6.42
N ALA A 29 3.83 -20.20 7.59
CA ALA A 29 4.56 -20.06 8.85
C ALA A 29 5.71 -21.08 8.95
N GLN A 30 5.55 -22.29 8.41
CA GLN A 30 6.62 -23.28 8.30
C GLN A 30 7.70 -22.84 7.33
N CYS A 31 7.31 -22.34 6.15
CA CYS A 31 8.22 -21.78 5.16
C CYS A 31 9.05 -20.62 5.75
N ALA A 32 8.39 -19.69 6.50
CA ALA A 32 9.07 -18.60 7.18
C ALA A 32 10.15 -19.10 8.15
N ARG A 33 9.84 -20.14 8.95
CA ARG A 33 10.82 -20.75 9.88
C ARG A 33 11.98 -21.41 9.14
N GLN A 34 11.71 -22.15 8.06
CA GLN A 34 12.72 -22.81 7.25
C GLN A 34 13.72 -21.83 6.64
N HIS A 35 13.22 -20.67 6.18
CA HIS A 35 14.03 -19.61 5.57
C HIS A 35 14.51 -18.55 6.57
N ARG A 36 14.26 -18.74 7.89
CA ARG A 36 14.66 -17.80 8.95
C ARG A 36 14.18 -16.37 8.65
N THR A 37 12.96 -16.26 8.19
CA THR A 37 12.31 -15.00 7.83
C THR A 37 10.99 -14.84 8.57
N THR A 38 10.30 -13.72 8.34
CA THR A 38 9.00 -13.44 8.91
C THR A 38 7.87 -13.71 7.92
N LEU A 39 6.65 -13.93 8.42
CA LEU A 39 5.48 -14.02 7.57
C LEU A 39 5.25 -12.71 6.80
N ALA A 40 5.58 -11.56 7.42
CA ALA A 40 5.50 -10.26 6.75
C ALA A 40 6.44 -10.14 5.55
N THR A 41 7.65 -10.70 5.65
CA THR A 41 8.59 -10.76 4.51
C THR A 41 8.05 -11.65 3.41
N LEU A 42 7.47 -12.82 3.72
CA LEU A 42 6.85 -13.70 2.71
C LEU A 42 5.68 -13.02 2.00
N LEU A 43 4.81 -12.30 2.74
CA LEU A 43 3.72 -11.51 2.16
C LEU A 43 4.26 -10.40 1.25
N SER A 44 5.35 -9.73 1.65
CA SER A 44 6.00 -8.69 0.83
C SER A 44 6.61 -9.27 -0.45
N VAL A 45 7.26 -10.44 -0.37
CA VAL A 45 7.78 -11.17 -1.55
C VAL A 45 6.65 -11.60 -2.47
N GLY A 46 5.57 -12.16 -1.91
CA GLY A 46 4.39 -12.55 -2.69
C GLY A 46 3.76 -11.36 -3.42
N TRP A 47 3.66 -10.21 -2.76
CA TRP A 47 3.15 -8.99 -3.40
C TRP A 47 4.09 -8.49 -4.49
N ALA A 48 5.41 -8.52 -4.27
CA ALA A 48 6.39 -8.15 -5.28
C ALA A 48 6.31 -9.05 -6.53
N LEU A 49 6.10 -10.35 -6.37
CA LEU A 49 5.90 -11.28 -7.49
C LEU A 49 4.60 -10.99 -8.24
N CYS A 50 3.53 -10.58 -7.55
CA CYS A 50 2.31 -10.12 -8.19
C CYS A 50 2.54 -8.85 -9.01
N LEU A 51 3.24 -7.86 -8.45
CA LEU A 51 3.56 -6.62 -9.16
C LEU A 51 4.44 -6.89 -10.39
N ARG A 52 5.44 -7.76 -10.26
CA ARG A 52 6.23 -8.22 -11.40
C ARG A 52 5.35 -8.80 -12.51
N ARG A 53 4.40 -9.66 -12.13
CA ARG A 53 3.48 -10.28 -13.09
C ARG A 53 2.56 -9.27 -13.78
N LEU A 54 2.15 -8.23 -13.04
CA LEU A 54 1.27 -7.16 -13.55
C LEU A 54 2.00 -6.14 -14.42
N THR A 55 3.26 -5.84 -14.10
CA THR A 55 4.02 -4.76 -14.74
C THR A 55 5.06 -5.24 -15.74
N GLY A 56 5.47 -6.51 -15.64
CA GLY A 56 6.61 -7.05 -16.40
C GLY A 56 7.98 -6.59 -15.91
N ASN A 57 8.05 -5.83 -14.81
CA ASN A 57 9.30 -5.28 -14.28
C ASN A 57 9.90 -6.22 -13.22
N ASP A 58 11.20 -6.44 -13.31
CA ASP A 58 11.97 -7.22 -12.34
C ASP A 58 12.42 -6.38 -11.13
N ASP A 59 12.18 -5.08 -11.14
CA ASP A 59 12.46 -4.16 -10.05
C ASP A 59 11.16 -3.43 -9.69
N VAL A 60 10.57 -3.79 -8.56
CA VAL A 60 9.27 -3.30 -8.14
C VAL A 60 9.36 -2.53 -6.83
N VAL A 61 8.56 -1.48 -6.72
CA VAL A 61 8.43 -0.67 -5.50
C VAL A 61 6.96 -0.55 -5.13
N PHE A 62 6.66 -0.72 -3.86
CA PHE A 62 5.33 -0.52 -3.30
C PHE A 62 5.42 0.11 -1.91
N ALA A 63 4.33 0.71 -1.45
CA ALA A 63 4.24 1.20 -0.09
C ALA A 63 3.99 0.06 0.89
N LEU A 64 4.71 0.05 2.01
CA LEU A 64 4.49 -0.88 3.12
C LEU A 64 4.15 -0.09 4.37
N VAL A 65 3.07 -0.49 5.06
CA VAL A 65 2.76 0.06 6.38
C VAL A 65 3.64 -0.61 7.43
N VAL A 66 4.32 0.21 8.21
CA VAL A 66 5.15 -0.21 9.35
C VAL A 66 4.55 0.29 10.66
N SER A 67 4.83 -0.40 11.75
CA SER A 67 4.25 -0.04 13.06
C SER A 67 4.77 1.29 13.61
N GLY A 68 5.96 1.73 13.19
CA GLY A 68 6.65 2.90 13.71
C GLY A 68 7.03 2.78 15.19
N ARG A 69 6.84 1.60 15.80
CA ARG A 69 7.18 1.34 17.20
C ARG A 69 8.59 0.77 17.29
N ASP A 70 9.57 1.66 17.20
CA ASP A 70 10.97 1.30 17.30
C ASP A 70 11.30 0.78 18.70
N SER A 71 11.67 -0.50 18.80
CA SER A 71 12.01 -1.15 20.06
C SER A 71 13.21 -0.51 20.80
N ARG A 72 13.98 0.33 20.11
CA ARG A 72 15.08 1.12 20.70
C ARG A 72 14.57 2.27 21.57
N ILE A 73 13.30 2.66 21.43
CA ILE A 73 12.67 3.70 22.24
C ILE A 73 12.02 3.06 23.46
N PRO A 74 12.52 3.28 24.69
CA PRO A 74 11.94 2.67 25.89
C PRO A 74 10.47 3.03 26.06
N GLY A 75 9.60 2.03 26.27
CA GLY A 75 8.18 2.23 26.56
C GLY A 75 7.30 2.51 25.32
N ILE A 76 7.86 2.50 24.09
CA ILE A 76 7.10 2.72 22.86
C ILE A 76 6.01 1.67 22.65
N ASP A 77 6.21 0.45 23.16
CA ASP A 77 5.25 -0.65 23.11
C ASP A 77 3.95 -0.36 23.87
N ARG A 78 4.03 0.48 24.90
CA ARG A 78 2.91 0.91 25.76
C ARG A 78 2.41 2.32 25.46
N ALA A 79 3.11 3.05 24.63
CA ALA A 79 2.75 4.44 24.31
C ALA A 79 1.44 4.46 23.50
N VAL A 80 0.51 5.34 23.90
CA VAL A 80 -0.73 5.59 23.16
C VAL A 80 -0.48 6.65 22.11
N GLY A 81 -0.83 6.37 20.84
CA GLY A 81 -0.67 7.30 19.74
C GLY A 81 -0.63 6.60 18.38
N SER A 82 -0.71 7.40 17.32
CA SER A 82 -0.52 6.93 15.95
C SER A 82 0.96 6.98 15.60
N TYR A 83 1.59 5.83 15.58
CA TYR A 83 3.01 5.67 15.23
C TYR A 83 3.20 5.01 13.87
N ALA A 84 2.13 4.43 13.30
CA ALA A 84 2.19 3.77 12.02
C ALA A 84 2.71 4.73 10.93
N GLY A 85 3.69 4.26 10.19
CA GLY A 85 4.29 4.96 9.07
C GLY A 85 4.12 4.20 7.77
N ILE A 86 4.42 4.87 6.65
CA ILE A 86 4.47 4.28 5.32
C ILE A 86 5.90 4.40 4.83
N VAL A 87 6.47 3.27 4.39
CA VAL A 87 7.82 3.23 3.83
C VAL A 87 7.80 2.63 2.43
N PRO A 88 8.64 3.10 1.49
CA PRO A 88 8.80 2.45 0.20
C PRO A 88 9.52 1.11 0.39
N ARG A 89 8.94 0.03 -0.10
CA ARG A 89 9.56 -1.30 -0.16
C ARG A 89 9.97 -1.59 -1.59
N ARG A 90 11.27 -1.65 -1.86
CA ARG A 90 11.83 -2.07 -3.14
C ARG A 90 12.23 -3.53 -3.07
N VAL A 91 11.85 -4.29 -4.09
CA VAL A 91 12.24 -5.69 -4.27
C VAL A 91 12.79 -5.85 -5.68
N SER A 92 14.07 -6.20 -5.77
CA SER A 92 14.72 -6.57 -7.03
C SER A 92 14.62 -8.08 -7.20
N ILE A 93 14.07 -8.52 -8.32
CA ILE A 93 13.72 -9.90 -8.59
C ILE A 93 14.62 -10.41 -9.71
N ASP A 94 15.47 -11.36 -9.41
CA ASP A 94 16.22 -12.09 -10.43
C ASP A 94 15.38 -13.31 -10.85
N PRO A 95 14.89 -13.36 -12.10
CA PRO A 95 14.07 -14.47 -12.58
C PRO A 95 14.78 -15.82 -12.55
N ALA A 96 16.13 -15.82 -12.66
CA ALA A 96 16.94 -17.03 -12.64
C ALA A 96 17.28 -17.50 -11.22
N ALA A 97 17.07 -16.66 -10.21
CA ALA A 97 17.34 -17.01 -8.82
C ALA A 97 16.29 -18.00 -8.28
N SER A 98 16.65 -18.70 -7.21
CA SER A 98 15.70 -19.49 -6.43
C SER A 98 14.81 -18.60 -5.56
N LEU A 99 13.62 -19.08 -5.22
CA LEU A 99 12.74 -18.41 -4.26
C LEU A 99 13.44 -18.19 -2.91
N ALA A 100 14.22 -19.17 -2.45
CA ALA A 100 14.99 -19.06 -1.22
C ALA A 100 15.96 -17.87 -1.24
N ARG A 101 16.60 -17.61 -2.38
CA ARG A 101 17.47 -16.45 -2.55
C ARG A 101 16.68 -15.13 -2.51
N LEU A 102 15.56 -15.05 -3.21
CA LEU A 102 14.69 -13.86 -3.20
C LEU A 102 14.20 -13.56 -1.78
N ILE A 103 13.77 -14.57 -1.02
CA ILE A 103 13.34 -14.42 0.38
C ILE A 103 14.51 -13.88 1.24
N ALA A 104 15.71 -14.46 1.10
CA ALA A 104 16.86 -14.02 1.87
C ALA A 104 17.27 -12.57 1.56
N ASP A 105 17.22 -12.18 0.29
CA ASP A 105 17.52 -10.81 -0.14
C ASP A 105 16.46 -9.81 0.35
N ALA A 106 15.18 -10.19 0.33
CA ALA A 106 14.08 -9.39 0.86
C ALA A 106 14.17 -9.21 2.39
N GLU A 107 14.54 -10.27 3.13
CA GLU A 107 14.76 -10.20 4.58
C GLU A 107 15.93 -9.28 4.91
N ALA A 108 17.07 -9.44 4.23
CA ALA A 108 18.22 -8.58 4.41
C ALA A 108 17.89 -7.09 4.09
N ALA A 109 17.08 -6.84 3.07
CA ALA A 109 16.60 -5.49 2.74
C ALA A 109 15.67 -4.94 3.84
N SER A 110 14.80 -5.78 4.42
CA SER A 110 13.92 -5.41 5.53
C SER A 110 14.71 -4.99 6.76
N ILE A 111 15.72 -5.76 7.13
CA ILE A 111 16.60 -5.45 8.27
C ILE A 111 17.31 -4.10 8.06
N ARG A 112 17.86 -3.85 6.87
CA ARG A 112 18.51 -2.57 6.56
C ARG A 112 17.53 -1.40 6.59
N GLN A 113 16.30 -1.62 6.17
CA GLN A 113 15.27 -0.58 6.14
C GLN A 113 14.76 -0.19 7.53
N ALA A 114 14.84 -1.09 8.52
CA ALA A 114 14.34 -0.85 9.87
C ALA A 114 14.92 0.42 10.51
N ASP A 115 16.16 0.76 10.17
CA ASP A 115 16.80 1.99 10.67
C ASP A 115 16.19 3.28 10.11
N TYR A 116 15.42 3.20 9.04
CA TYR A 116 14.82 4.32 8.33
C TYR A 116 13.29 4.37 8.44
N GLU A 117 12.66 3.45 9.16
CA GLU A 117 11.19 3.36 9.27
C GLU A 117 10.55 4.59 9.95
N THR A 118 11.33 5.30 10.77
CA THR A 118 10.89 6.54 11.42
C THR A 118 11.16 7.79 10.59
N SER A 119 11.83 7.65 9.44
CA SER A 119 12.10 8.78 8.54
C SER A 119 10.81 9.22 7.84
N ALA A 120 10.66 10.52 7.67
CA ALA A 120 9.49 11.06 6.98
C ALA A 120 9.51 10.64 5.50
N LEU A 121 8.46 9.97 5.03
CA LEU A 121 8.28 9.59 3.62
C LEU A 121 8.44 10.81 2.70
N ASN A 122 7.94 11.97 3.12
CA ASN A 122 8.04 13.21 2.36
C ASN A 122 9.48 13.65 2.10
N ASP A 123 10.39 13.40 3.03
CA ASP A 123 11.81 13.74 2.84
C ASP A 123 12.47 12.80 1.81
N ALA A 124 12.08 11.51 1.84
CA ALA A 124 12.51 10.55 0.83
C ALA A 124 11.99 10.94 -0.57
N ILE A 125 10.73 11.33 -0.68
CA ILE A 125 10.12 11.76 -1.96
C ILE A 125 10.81 13.00 -2.52
N ARG A 126 11.12 14.00 -1.69
CA ARG A 126 11.83 15.21 -2.12
C ARG A 126 13.22 14.94 -2.67
N SER A 127 13.84 13.81 -2.33
CA SER A 127 15.14 13.41 -2.88
C SER A 127 15.04 12.69 -4.23
N LEU A 128 13.82 12.36 -4.68
CA LEU A 128 13.59 11.69 -5.96
C LEU A 128 13.43 12.70 -7.11
N PRO A 129 13.88 12.35 -8.32
CA PRO A 129 13.61 13.15 -9.50
C PRO A 129 12.10 13.39 -9.68
N GLY A 130 11.67 14.63 -9.85
CA GLY A 130 10.27 14.98 -10.06
C GLY A 130 9.41 15.02 -8.80
N ASN A 131 9.92 14.68 -7.63
CA ASN A 131 9.16 14.61 -6.37
C ASN A 131 7.92 13.71 -6.46
N GLU A 132 7.97 12.68 -7.28
CA GLU A 132 6.86 11.75 -7.51
C GLU A 132 6.96 10.51 -6.61
N LEU A 133 5.79 10.01 -6.19
CA LEU A 133 5.71 8.73 -5.47
C LEU A 133 6.18 7.60 -6.40
N PRO A 134 7.16 6.78 -5.98
CA PRO A 134 7.67 5.70 -6.82
C PRO A 134 6.78 4.44 -6.77
N PHE A 135 5.54 4.55 -6.27
CA PHE A 135 4.62 3.42 -6.09
C PHE A 135 3.16 3.84 -6.19
N ASP A 136 2.33 2.92 -6.67
CA ASP A 136 0.88 3.07 -6.83
C ASP A 136 0.07 2.16 -5.90
N THR A 137 0.73 1.28 -5.17
CA THR A 137 0.07 0.29 -4.32
C THR A 137 0.62 0.31 -2.91
N LEU A 138 -0.25 -0.03 -1.94
CA LEU A 138 0.10 -0.15 -0.55
C LEU A 138 -0.25 -1.54 -0.04
N LEU A 139 0.68 -2.15 0.68
CA LEU A 139 0.47 -3.35 1.46
C LEU A 139 0.49 -3.01 2.95
N SER A 140 -0.57 -3.35 3.65
CA SER A 140 -0.65 -3.29 5.11
C SER A 140 -0.77 -4.71 5.65
N ILE A 141 0.09 -5.05 6.58
CA ILE A 141 0.08 -6.37 7.22
C ILE A 141 -0.31 -6.16 8.68
N THR A 142 -1.50 -6.64 9.05
CA THR A 142 -2.04 -6.46 10.38
C THR A 142 -2.03 -7.79 11.12
N ASN A 143 -1.50 -7.76 12.34
CA ASN A 143 -1.53 -8.88 13.27
C ASN A 143 -1.99 -8.35 14.62
N PHE A 144 -3.19 -7.75 14.63
CA PHE A 144 -3.76 -7.29 15.90
C PHE A 144 -4.28 -8.49 16.66
N PRO A 145 -3.98 -8.58 17.97
CA PRO A 145 -4.66 -9.55 18.82
C PRO A 145 -6.16 -9.29 18.68
N ARG A 146 -6.91 -10.28 18.21
CA ARG A 146 -8.37 -10.20 18.18
C ARG A 146 -8.81 -9.89 19.59
N SER A 147 -9.41 -8.74 19.78
CA SER A 147 -9.73 -8.18 21.08
C SER A 147 -10.51 -9.21 21.89
N ASN A 148 -9.97 -9.57 23.06
CA ASN A 148 -10.78 -10.20 24.09
C ASN A 148 -11.99 -9.29 24.37
N PRO A 149 -13.18 -9.84 24.61
CA PRO A 149 -14.34 -9.05 24.91
C PRO A 149 -14.00 -8.08 26.06
N ILE A 150 -14.27 -6.79 25.86
CA ILE A 150 -14.06 -5.77 26.89
C ILE A 150 -15.26 -5.86 27.83
N GLY A 151 -15.15 -6.71 28.86
CA GLY A 151 -16.26 -7.01 29.76
C GLY A 151 -17.42 -7.68 28.98
N PRO A 152 -18.68 -7.24 29.17
CA PRO A 152 -19.86 -7.80 28.51
C PRO A 152 -20.00 -7.38 27.03
N ILE A 153 -19.11 -6.51 26.50
CA ILE A 153 -19.19 -5.98 25.16
C ILE A 153 -18.45 -6.90 24.18
N GLN A 154 -19.18 -7.44 23.20
CA GLN A 154 -18.62 -8.19 22.09
C GLN A 154 -18.63 -7.33 20.83
N LEU A 155 -17.47 -7.17 20.19
CA LEU A 155 -17.35 -6.56 18.87
C LEU A 155 -17.77 -7.61 17.84
N GLN A 156 -18.94 -7.43 17.21
CA GLN A 156 -19.46 -8.40 16.24
C GLN A 156 -19.07 -8.08 14.80
N ASP A 157 -19.00 -6.82 14.43
CA ASP A 157 -18.59 -6.38 13.10
C ASP A 157 -17.81 -5.07 13.22
N VAL A 158 -16.54 -5.11 12.81
CA VAL A 158 -15.66 -3.92 12.76
C VAL A 158 -15.46 -3.59 11.29
N ARG A 159 -16.04 -2.48 10.86
CA ARG A 159 -15.83 -1.93 9.53
C ARG A 159 -14.78 -0.84 9.63
N VAL A 160 -13.70 -0.99 8.88
CA VAL A 160 -12.67 0.04 8.76
C VAL A 160 -12.76 0.59 7.34
N ASP A 161 -13.14 1.84 7.22
CA ASP A 161 -13.09 2.56 5.94
C ASP A 161 -11.75 3.31 5.89
N ASN A 162 -10.84 2.85 5.05
CA ASN A 162 -9.51 3.45 4.90
C ASN A 162 -9.43 4.17 3.55
N HIS A 163 -9.32 5.48 3.61
CA HIS A 163 -9.19 6.32 2.41
C HIS A 163 -7.78 6.88 2.35
N ASN A 164 -6.96 6.32 1.47
CA ASN A 164 -5.69 6.94 1.12
C ASN A 164 -5.65 7.26 -0.39
N ALA A 165 -4.66 8.06 -0.79
CA ALA A 165 -4.58 8.58 -2.16
C ALA A 165 -4.05 7.55 -3.18
N LEU A 166 -3.66 6.34 -2.75
CA LEU A 166 -3.10 5.33 -3.65
C LEU A 166 -4.22 4.54 -4.36
N PRO A 167 -4.03 4.20 -5.63
CA PRO A 167 -5.02 3.48 -6.43
C PRO A 167 -5.45 2.13 -5.88
N LEU A 168 -4.52 1.39 -5.26
CA LEU A 168 -4.78 0.08 -4.69
C LEU A 168 -4.12 -0.09 -3.34
N ASN A 169 -4.92 -0.45 -2.34
CA ASN A 169 -4.47 -0.75 -0.99
C ASN A 169 -4.93 -2.14 -0.61
N ILE A 170 -4.00 -2.98 -0.18
CA ILE A 170 -4.30 -4.33 0.30
C ILE A 170 -3.94 -4.41 1.77
N ILE A 171 -4.90 -4.83 2.58
CA ILE A 171 -4.67 -5.16 3.98
C ILE A 171 -4.71 -6.69 4.10
N ALA A 172 -3.61 -7.28 4.56
CA ALA A 172 -3.52 -8.68 4.95
C ALA A 172 -3.72 -8.79 6.46
N ASP A 173 -4.89 -9.24 6.87
CA ASP A 173 -5.23 -9.43 8.29
C ASP A 173 -4.88 -10.86 8.71
N ILE A 174 -3.81 -10.99 9.52
CA ILE A 174 -3.25 -12.26 9.95
C ILE A 174 -3.97 -12.75 11.20
N GLY A 175 -4.57 -13.95 11.08
CA GLY A 175 -5.18 -14.68 12.18
C GLY A 175 -4.93 -16.18 12.04
N GLU A 176 -5.90 -17.02 12.40
CA GLU A 176 -5.88 -18.43 12.03
C GLU A 176 -5.98 -18.64 10.52
N GLU A 177 -6.66 -17.71 9.85
CA GLU A 177 -6.73 -17.52 8.41
C GLU A 177 -6.11 -16.17 8.08
N ILE A 178 -5.66 -15.93 6.86
CA ILE A 178 -5.32 -14.59 6.38
C ILE A 178 -6.47 -14.10 5.51
N ALA A 179 -7.09 -12.98 5.93
CA ALA A 179 -8.10 -12.30 5.13
C ALA A 179 -7.46 -11.12 4.39
N PHE A 180 -7.75 -10.98 3.10
CA PHE A 180 -7.29 -9.84 2.32
C PHE A 180 -8.44 -8.87 2.13
N HIS A 181 -8.23 -7.60 2.45
CA HIS A 181 -9.18 -6.52 2.20
C HIS A 181 -8.58 -5.58 1.16
N ALA A 182 -9.25 -5.41 0.03
CA ALA A 182 -8.82 -4.51 -1.02
C ALA A 182 -9.64 -3.22 -0.97
N TYR A 183 -8.94 -2.09 -0.95
CA TYR A 183 -9.49 -0.75 -1.07
C TYR A 183 -8.92 -0.14 -2.34
N PHE A 184 -9.75 0.31 -3.24
CA PHE A 184 -9.29 0.76 -4.55
C PHE A 184 -10.15 1.88 -5.13
N ASP A 185 -9.56 2.64 -6.01
CA ASP A 185 -10.23 3.68 -6.77
C ASP A 185 -10.91 3.03 -8.00
N GLN A 186 -12.24 2.90 -7.95
CA GLN A 186 -13.02 2.30 -9.05
C GLN A 186 -12.94 3.09 -10.35
N SER A 187 -12.62 4.38 -10.30
CA SER A 187 -12.39 5.17 -11.51
C SER A 187 -11.12 4.78 -12.24
N ARG A 188 -10.19 4.11 -11.56
CA ARG A 188 -8.86 3.71 -12.05
C ARG A 188 -8.70 2.19 -12.20
N LEU A 189 -9.32 1.43 -11.32
CA LEU A 189 -9.24 -0.04 -11.28
C LEU A 189 -10.65 -0.64 -11.24
N PRO A 190 -11.08 -1.34 -12.30
CA PRO A 190 -12.34 -2.07 -12.29
C PRO A 190 -12.40 -3.11 -11.15
N PRO A 191 -13.58 -3.33 -10.54
CA PRO A 191 -13.73 -4.30 -9.45
C PRO A 191 -13.25 -5.71 -9.80
N GLU A 192 -13.55 -6.18 -11.01
CA GLU A 192 -13.11 -7.48 -11.51
C GLU A 192 -11.59 -7.60 -11.61
N THR A 193 -10.91 -6.53 -12.03
CA THR A 193 -9.44 -6.48 -12.09
C THR A 193 -8.87 -6.57 -10.68
N THR A 194 -9.42 -5.81 -9.73
CA THR A 194 -8.98 -5.84 -8.34
C THR A 194 -9.16 -7.22 -7.71
N ARG A 195 -10.31 -7.87 -7.96
CA ARG A 195 -10.53 -9.26 -7.50
C ARG A 195 -9.47 -10.21 -8.05
N GLY A 196 -9.23 -10.16 -9.36
CA GLY A 196 -8.20 -10.99 -10.01
C GLY A 196 -6.79 -10.77 -9.44
N VAL A 197 -6.44 -9.53 -9.09
CA VAL A 197 -5.15 -9.21 -8.45
C VAL A 197 -5.05 -9.82 -7.05
N VAL A 198 -6.11 -9.73 -6.24
CA VAL A 198 -6.12 -10.28 -4.88
C VAL A 198 -6.12 -11.81 -4.89
N ASP A 199 -6.88 -12.44 -5.80
CA ASP A 199 -6.86 -13.89 -5.99
C ASP A 199 -5.47 -14.37 -6.41
N MET A 200 -4.84 -13.68 -7.36
CA MET A 200 -3.46 -13.97 -7.77
C MET A 200 -2.49 -13.86 -6.60
N PHE A 201 -2.66 -12.87 -5.71
CA PHE A 201 -1.83 -12.73 -4.53
C PHE A 201 -1.96 -13.93 -3.59
N ALA A 202 -3.19 -14.37 -3.33
CA ALA A 202 -3.44 -15.56 -2.53
C ALA A 202 -2.81 -16.82 -3.16
N ASP A 203 -2.91 -17.00 -4.49
CA ASP A 203 -2.34 -18.14 -5.20
C ASP A 203 -0.80 -18.12 -5.19
N VAL A 204 -0.18 -16.96 -5.37
CA VAL A 204 1.28 -16.79 -5.24
C VAL A 204 1.75 -17.19 -3.84
N LEU A 205 1.02 -16.81 -2.80
CA LEU A 205 1.37 -17.17 -1.43
C LEU A 205 1.23 -18.68 -1.17
N ARG A 206 0.21 -19.35 -1.72
CA ARG A 206 0.09 -20.82 -1.66
C ARG A 206 1.28 -21.50 -2.34
N THR A 207 1.68 -20.96 -3.49
CA THR A 207 2.85 -21.50 -4.21
C THR A 207 4.13 -21.32 -3.41
N ILE A 208 4.35 -20.15 -2.80
CA ILE A 208 5.50 -19.89 -1.90
C ILE A 208 5.51 -20.89 -0.74
N ALA A 209 4.35 -21.21 -0.17
CA ALA A 209 4.21 -22.14 0.95
C ALA A 209 4.57 -23.59 0.57
N GLY A 210 4.35 -23.98 -0.69
CA GLY A 210 4.52 -25.37 -1.14
C GLY A 210 5.92 -25.71 -1.67
N GLU A 211 6.65 -24.76 -2.24
CA GLU A 211 7.79 -25.05 -3.12
C GLU A 211 8.95 -24.05 -3.00
N ALA A 212 9.72 -24.16 -1.92
CA ALA A 212 10.83 -23.23 -1.63
C ALA A 212 12.03 -23.35 -2.60
N ASP A 213 12.18 -24.44 -3.34
CA ASP A 213 13.32 -24.67 -4.24
C ASP A 213 13.06 -24.27 -5.71
N GLN A 214 11.89 -23.76 -6.03
CA GLN A 214 11.58 -23.35 -7.39
C GLN A 214 12.31 -22.07 -7.82
N GLN A 215 12.58 -21.98 -9.12
CA GLN A 215 13.03 -20.72 -9.72
C GLN A 215 11.89 -19.68 -9.71
N VAL A 216 12.24 -18.44 -9.43
CA VAL A 216 11.30 -17.31 -9.38
C VAL A 216 10.50 -17.16 -10.68
N GLN A 217 11.11 -17.46 -11.82
CA GLN A 217 10.43 -17.41 -13.11
C GLN A 217 9.22 -18.35 -13.21
N ALA A 218 9.30 -19.54 -12.61
CA ALA A 218 8.18 -20.49 -12.59
C ALA A 218 7.02 -19.99 -11.72
N LEU A 219 7.33 -19.30 -10.63
CA LEU A 219 6.36 -18.73 -9.68
C LEU A 219 5.62 -17.50 -10.22
N ALA A 220 6.34 -16.68 -10.97
CA ALA A 220 5.78 -15.44 -11.50
C ALA A 220 4.76 -15.67 -12.62
N GLY A 221 4.74 -16.86 -13.24
CA GLY A 221 3.87 -17.15 -14.39
C GLY A 221 4.12 -16.19 -15.57
N PRO A 222 3.38 -16.31 -16.67
CA PRO A 222 3.47 -15.36 -17.77
C PRO A 222 2.99 -13.97 -17.29
N ALA A 223 3.67 -12.93 -17.75
CA ALA A 223 3.21 -11.55 -17.52
C ALA A 223 1.76 -11.41 -18.03
N LEU A 224 0.89 -10.85 -17.19
CA LEU A 224 -0.44 -10.45 -17.64
C LEU A 224 -0.27 -9.29 -18.63
N PRO A 225 -1.25 -9.05 -19.53
CA PRO A 225 -1.23 -7.86 -20.37
C PRO A 225 -0.95 -6.63 -19.50
N VAL A 226 0.11 -5.92 -19.82
CA VAL A 226 0.59 -4.76 -19.04
C VAL A 226 -0.58 -3.83 -18.78
N LEU A 227 -0.93 -3.65 -17.51
CA LEU A 227 -1.82 -2.56 -17.14
C LEU A 227 -1.13 -1.26 -17.57
N THR A 228 -1.78 -0.52 -18.47
CA THR A 228 -1.24 0.76 -18.91
C THR A 228 -0.93 1.60 -17.68
N PRO A 229 0.29 2.18 -17.56
CA PRO A 229 0.61 3.03 -16.44
C PRO A 229 -0.50 4.06 -16.27
N LEU A 230 -0.97 4.22 -15.04
CA LEU A 230 -1.97 5.23 -14.75
C LEU A 230 -1.34 6.59 -15.05
N PRO A 231 -2.04 7.50 -15.75
CA PRO A 231 -1.56 8.86 -15.88
C PRO A 231 -1.31 9.40 -14.49
N ASN A 232 -0.17 10.06 -14.31
CA ASN A 232 0.21 10.66 -13.04
C ASN A 232 -0.97 11.44 -12.47
N PRO A 233 -1.38 11.21 -11.21
CA PRO A 233 -2.45 11.98 -10.64
C PRO A 233 -2.07 13.44 -10.68
N GLU A 234 -2.99 14.27 -11.15
CA GLU A 234 -2.80 15.71 -11.13
C GLU A 234 -2.49 16.16 -9.71
N HIS A 235 -1.44 16.95 -9.54
CA HIS A 235 -1.10 17.48 -8.23
C HIS A 235 -2.29 18.23 -7.62
N PRO A 236 -2.58 18.08 -6.33
CA PRO A 236 -3.75 18.70 -5.70
C PRO A 236 -3.87 20.21 -5.95
N HIS A 237 -2.75 20.93 -6.04
CA HIS A 237 -2.75 22.36 -6.32
C HIS A 237 -3.21 22.70 -7.75
N HIS A 238 -2.91 21.86 -8.75
CA HIS A 238 -3.43 22.02 -10.10
C HIS A 238 -4.93 21.76 -10.16
N ALA A 239 -5.41 20.74 -9.46
CA ALA A 239 -6.85 20.46 -9.36
C ALA A 239 -7.60 21.60 -8.68
N ILE A 240 -7.04 22.16 -7.59
CA ILE A 240 -7.60 23.35 -6.90
C ILE A 240 -7.63 24.55 -7.83
N HIS A 241 -6.52 24.83 -8.54
CA HIS A 241 -6.45 25.93 -9.49
C HIS A 241 -7.51 25.80 -10.60
N ARG A 242 -7.59 24.63 -11.24
CA ARG A 242 -8.59 24.35 -12.27
C ARG A 242 -10.03 24.49 -11.75
N HIS A 243 -10.30 24.04 -10.53
CA HIS A 243 -11.60 24.20 -9.90
C HIS A 243 -11.90 25.67 -9.60
N ALA A 244 -10.91 26.43 -9.14
CA ALA A 244 -11.03 27.86 -8.91
C ALA A 244 -11.36 28.65 -10.19
N LEU A 245 -10.83 28.22 -11.35
CA LEU A 245 -11.19 28.82 -12.65
C LEU A 245 -12.62 28.50 -13.08
N ARG A 246 -13.14 27.31 -12.75
CA ARG A 246 -14.50 26.88 -13.15
C ARG A 246 -15.59 27.39 -12.21
N SER A 247 -15.30 27.41 -10.91
CA SER A 247 -16.27 27.70 -9.85
C SER A 247 -15.64 28.52 -8.72
N PRO A 248 -15.21 29.78 -9.00
CA PRO A 248 -14.46 30.60 -8.04
C PRO A 248 -15.21 30.87 -6.75
N ASP A 249 -16.53 30.98 -6.81
CA ASP A 249 -17.40 31.32 -5.69
C ASP A 249 -17.80 30.12 -4.83
N GLN A 250 -17.48 28.91 -5.24
CA GLN A 250 -17.77 27.72 -4.45
C GLN A 250 -16.90 27.70 -3.19
N ILE A 251 -17.46 27.19 -2.09
CA ILE A 251 -16.76 27.07 -0.82
C ILE A 251 -15.69 25.97 -0.94
N ALA A 252 -14.42 26.33 -0.71
CA ALA A 252 -13.29 25.42 -0.66
C ALA A 252 -13.02 24.90 0.76
N LEU A 253 -13.07 25.81 1.75
CA LEU A 253 -12.79 25.49 3.15
C LEU A 253 -13.82 26.17 4.05
N ARG A 254 -14.19 25.49 5.13
CA ARG A 254 -15.00 26.05 6.21
C ARG A 254 -14.37 25.67 7.55
N PHE A 255 -14.14 26.67 8.39
CA PHE A 255 -13.66 26.47 9.75
C PHE A 255 -14.44 27.42 10.69
N GLY A 256 -15.41 26.90 11.43
CA GLY A 256 -16.36 27.69 12.18
C GLY A 256 -17.14 28.63 11.24
N GLU A 257 -17.15 29.94 11.54
CA GLU A 257 -17.78 30.98 10.72
C GLU A 257 -16.90 31.43 9.54
N VAL A 258 -15.64 31.01 9.50
CA VAL A 258 -14.72 31.40 8.43
C VAL A 258 -14.99 30.54 7.21
N VAL A 259 -15.24 31.18 6.08
CA VAL A 259 -15.44 30.53 4.77
C VAL A 259 -14.42 31.07 3.79
N VAL A 260 -13.69 30.14 3.14
CA VAL A 260 -12.77 30.46 2.05
C VAL A 260 -13.29 29.84 0.76
N ARG A 261 -13.44 30.68 -0.28
CA ARG A 261 -13.88 30.24 -1.62
C ARG A 261 -12.66 29.77 -2.45
N TYR A 262 -12.91 28.95 -3.48
CA TYR A 262 -11.84 28.44 -4.34
C TYR A 262 -11.04 29.55 -5.02
N GLY A 263 -11.71 30.62 -5.51
CA GLY A 263 -11.01 31.75 -6.12
C GLY A 263 -10.10 32.49 -5.14
N ASP A 264 -10.51 32.63 -3.87
CA ASP A 264 -9.69 33.25 -2.83
C ASP A 264 -8.54 32.37 -2.41
N LEU A 265 -8.77 31.07 -2.31
CA LEU A 265 -7.72 30.08 -1.97
C LEU A 265 -6.62 30.08 -3.04
N ASP A 266 -6.97 30.01 -4.31
CA ASP A 266 -6.04 29.99 -5.42
C ASP A 266 -5.24 31.31 -5.52
N ARG A 267 -5.90 32.45 -5.33
CA ARG A 267 -5.22 33.76 -5.32
C ARG A 267 -4.19 33.84 -4.19
N ARG A 268 -4.54 33.44 -2.97
CA ARG A 268 -3.61 33.41 -1.83
C ARG A 268 -2.45 32.46 -2.04
N ALA A 269 -2.71 31.26 -2.59
CA ALA A 269 -1.66 30.29 -2.91
C ALA A 269 -0.67 30.84 -3.93
N ARG A 270 -1.14 31.52 -4.98
CA ARG A 270 -0.25 32.16 -5.98
C ARG A 270 0.56 33.32 -5.43
N MET A 271 -0.03 34.13 -4.55
CA MET A 271 0.72 35.19 -3.89
C MET A 271 1.84 34.64 -3.02
N LEU A 272 1.55 33.62 -2.20
CA LEU A 272 2.58 32.96 -1.37
C LEU A 272 3.65 32.29 -2.23
N ALA A 273 3.28 31.64 -3.32
CA ALA A 273 4.25 31.05 -4.25
C ALA A 273 5.20 32.10 -4.85
N ALA A 274 4.67 33.27 -5.22
CA ALA A 274 5.49 34.38 -5.74
C ALA A 274 6.48 34.92 -4.70
N GLU A 275 6.06 35.03 -3.44
CA GLU A 275 6.95 35.43 -2.33
C GLU A 275 8.05 34.41 -2.04
N LEU A 276 7.78 33.11 -2.20
CA LEU A 276 8.76 32.04 -1.96
C LEU A 276 9.73 31.83 -3.14
N SER A 277 9.40 32.33 -4.30
CA SER A 277 10.21 32.17 -5.52
C SER A 277 11.15 33.35 -5.81
N GLY A 278 11.06 34.42 -5.05
CA GLY A 278 11.96 35.60 -5.12
C GLY A 278 13.00 35.55 -4.04
#